data_42bb0e78428f20a1eb9eb0e33fe0b5c3
#
_entry.id   42bb0e78428f20a1eb9eb0e33fe0b5c3
#
_cell.length_a   1.000
_cell.length_b   1.000
_cell.length_c   1.000
_cell.angle_alpha   90.00
_cell.angle_beta   90.00
_cell.angle_gamma   90.00
#
_symmetry.space_group_name_H-M   'P 1'
#
loop_
_entity.id
_entity.type
_entity.pdbx_description
1 polymer ?
#
loop_
_entity_poly.entity_id
_entity_poly.type
_entity_poly.pdbx_seq_one_letter_code
_entity_poly.pdbx_strand_id
1 'polypeptide(L)'
;MADKAKIAILISGRGSNMAAIIYAAKSSDCPYDIMLVASNDPNAAGLKLAEAENIATFAHPHKGLSREAHDQIMHDAIVGSGAEYVVLAGYMRILSDGFVRKWADHMLNIHPSLLPKYKGLDTYQRAIDAGDKVAGCSVHLVTAELDDGPVLAQTEVAILPDDDADSLASRILIAEHQLYPATLAQYVSRECNPDWILQQIRDRALALAETHERLSFGSPGWRVGGEKNGKYFAYFTQRLYGEESIGLLVKTSGPDEQAALLGADPDLYYSPKFLGKSGWIAIRLDTGRADWDHISDWLGKSWQMVAPKRLTKMIAIADQF
;
A
#
# COMPACT_ATOMS: atom_id res chain seq x y z
N MET A 1 -9.52 -12.52 12.36
CA MET A 1 -8.85 -11.20 12.32
C MET A 1 -7.85 -11.30 11.18
N ALA A 2 -7.77 -10.32 10.30
CA ALA A 2 -6.72 -10.29 9.28
C ALA A 2 -5.35 -10.34 9.96
N ASP A 3 -4.38 -11.04 9.37
CA ASP A 3 -3.01 -11.06 9.86
C ASP A 3 -2.45 -9.63 9.84
N LYS A 4 -1.75 -9.25 10.92
CA LYS A 4 -1.10 -7.94 10.97
C LYS A 4 0.06 -7.87 9.99
N ALA A 5 0.21 -6.72 9.33
CA ALA A 5 1.35 -6.46 8.46
C ALA A 5 2.67 -6.43 9.26
N LYS A 6 3.71 -7.05 8.74
CA LYS A 6 5.02 -7.13 9.38
C LYS A 6 5.94 -6.05 8.86
N ILE A 7 6.44 -5.17 9.73
CA ILE A 7 7.27 -4.04 9.32
C ILE A 7 8.69 -4.12 9.89
N ALA A 8 9.66 -3.62 9.11
CA ALA A 8 11.01 -3.29 9.58
C ALA A 8 11.19 -1.77 9.56
N ILE A 9 11.79 -1.21 10.61
CA ILE A 9 12.04 0.22 10.72
C ILE A 9 13.54 0.48 10.57
N LEU A 10 13.92 1.39 9.65
CA LEU A 10 15.30 1.83 9.44
C LEU A 10 15.54 3.19 10.08
N ILE A 11 16.60 3.29 10.88
CA ILE A 11 17.02 4.51 11.59
C ILE A 11 18.51 4.78 11.39
N SER A 12 18.94 6.03 11.59
CA SER A 12 20.37 6.39 11.66
C SER A 12 20.78 7.07 12.98
N GLY A 13 19.82 7.35 13.89
CA GLY A 13 20.11 8.14 15.08
C GLY A 13 19.16 7.88 16.25
N ARG A 14 18.57 8.96 16.80
CA ARG A 14 17.74 8.92 18.02
C ARG A 14 16.49 8.06 17.89
N GLY A 15 15.89 8.00 16.70
CA GLY A 15 14.69 7.17 16.43
C GLY A 15 13.40 7.71 17.06
N SER A 16 13.18 9.02 17.11
CA SER A 16 11.96 9.59 17.70
C SER A 16 10.69 9.20 16.91
N ASN A 17 10.74 9.22 15.59
CA ASN A 17 9.65 8.72 14.74
C ASN A 17 9.45 7.20 14.92
N MET A 18 10.54 6.43 15.01
CA MET A 18 10.47 5.01 15.35
C MET A 18 9.76 4.79 16.68
N ALA A 19 10.08 5.60 17.73
CA ALA A 19 9.43 5.50 19.03
C ALA A 19 7.91 5.72 18.92
N ALA A 20 7.46 6.71 18.15
CA ALA A 20 6.04 6.97 17.93
C ALA A 20 5.36 5.76 17.27
N ILE A 21 5.99 5.13 16.27
CA ILE A 21 5.49 3.92 15.61
C ILE A 21 5.44 2.73 16.58
N ILE A 22 6.48 2.52 17.39
CA ILE A 22 6.53 1.45 18.41
C ILE A 22 5.39 1.61 19.41
N TYR A 23 5.15 2.81 19.92
CA TYR A 23 4.07 3.04 20.90
C TYR A 23 2.68 2.89 20.28
N ALA A 24 2.49 3.28 19.02
CA ALA A 24 1.25 3.04 18.29
C ALA A 24 0.98 1.53 18.08
N ALA A 25 2.03 0.73 17.84
CA ALA A 25 1.93 -0.72 17.67
C ALA A 25 1.44 -1.46 18.92
N LYS A 26 1.48 -0.83 20.12
CA LYS A 26 0.97 -1.43 21.36
C LYS A 26 -0.55 -1.44 21.44
N SER A 27 -1.25 -0.70 20.59
CA SER A 27 -2.72 -0.74 20.55
C SER A 27 -3.22 -2.08 20.02
N SER A 28 -4.28 -2.61 20.61
CA SER A 28 -4.86 -3.91 20.23
C SER A 28 -5.44 -3.91 18.80
N ASP A 29 -5.83 -2.74 18.30
CA ASP A 29 -6.40 -2.51 16.97
C ASP A 29 -5.35 -2.06 15.93
N CYS A 30 -4.08 -1.98 16.33
CA CYS A 30 -3.00 -1.65 15.39
C CYS A 30 -2.84 -2.75 14.33
N PRO A 31 -2.86 -2.40 13.02
CA PRO A 31 -2.83 -3.39 11.94
C PRO A 31 -1.42 -3.88 11.58
N TYR A 32 -0.40 -3.53 12.33
CA TYR A 32 0.98 -3.96 12.07
C TYR A 32 1.71 -4.40 13.33
N ASP A 33 2.71 -5.27 13.13
CA ASP A 33 3.70 -5.67 14.13
C ASP A 33 5.11 -5.31 13.66
N ILE A 34 5.98 -4.92 14.61
CA ILE A 34 7.37 -4.53 14.30
C ILE A 34 8.26 -5.75 14.46
N MET A 35 8.83 -6.21 13.36
CA MET A 35 9.71 -7.39 13.31
C MET A 35 11.17 -7.06 13.57
N LEU A 36 11.61 -5.85 13.14
CA LEU A 36 13.01 -5.46 13.19
C LEU A 36 13.15 -3.94 13.28
N VAL A 37 14.09 -3.48 14.08
CA VAL A 37 14.67 -2.13 13.94
C VAL A 37 16.11 -2.26 13.46
N ALA A 38 16.43 -1.67 12.33
CA ALA A 38 17.76 -1.76 11.75
C ALA A 38 18.42 -0.39 11.58
N SER A 39 19.76 -0.34 11.67
CA SER A 39 20.53 0.90 11.56
C SER A 39 21.82 0.72 10.75
N ASN A 40 22.18 1.76 10.00
CA ASN A 40 23.50 1.89 9.38
C ASN A 40 24.58 2.40 10.34
N ASP A 41 24.20 2.72 11.58
CA ASP A 41 25.11 3.10 12.67
C ASP A 41 24.85 2.20 13.90
N PRO A 42 25.81 1.34 14.27
CA PRO A 42 25.70 0.51 15.47
C PRO A 42 25.55 1.29 16.78
N ASN A 43 25.91 2.58 16.79
CA ASN A 43 25.79 3.45 17.96
C ASN A 43 24.50 4.26 17.98
N ALA A 44 23.59 4.04 17.05
CA ALA A 44 22.31 4.74 16.99
C ALA A 44 21.52 4.54 18.30
N ALA A 45 21.20 5.63 18.98
CA ALA A 45 20.52 5.58 20.29
C ALA A 45 19.15 4.90 20.24
N GLY A 46 18.47 4.96 19.07
CA GLY A 46 17.19 4.31 18.85
C GLY A 46 17.23 2.79 18.96
N LEU A 47 18.38 2.13 18.71
CA LEU A 47 18.52 0.69 18.89
C LEU A 47 18.28 0.27 20.34
N LYS A 48 18.82 1.04 21.31
CA LYS A 48 18.60 0.76 22.74
C LYS A 48 17.13 0.87 23.15
N LEU A 49 16.39 1.78 22.54
CA LEU A 49 14.95 1.87 22.78
C LEU A 49 14.22 0.64 22.22
N ALA A 50 14.55 0.21 21.00
CA ALA A 50 13.96 -0.98 20.41
C ALA A 50 14.25 -2.24 21.24
N GLU A 51 15.47 -2.41 21.73
CA GLU A 51 15.87 -3.49 22.64
C GLU A 51 15.08 -3.45 23.96
N ALA A 52 14.90 -2.27 24.55
CA ALA A 52 14.11 -2.10 25.78
C ALA A 52 12.62 -2.44 25.57
N GLU A 53 12.13 -2.32 24.35
CA GLU A 53 10.77 -2.70 23.95
C GLU A 53 10.67 -4.15 23.44
N ASN A 54 11.74 -4.96 23.60
CA ASN A 54 11.85 -6.34 23.16
C ASN A 54 11.67 -6.54 21.66
N ILE A 55 12.06 -5.55 20.84
CA ILE A 55 12.06 -5.65 19.39
C ILE A 55 13.46 -6.07 18.94
N ALA A 56 13.54 -7.02 18.00
CA ALA A 56 14.79 -7.44 17.42
C ALA A 56 15.51 -6.25 16.77
N THR A 57 16.84 -6.17 16.95
CA THR A 57 17.67 -5.11 16.38
C THR A 57 18.73 -5.69 15.46
N PHE A 58 19.09 -4.92 14.43
CA PHE A 58 20.21 -5.20 13.55
C PHE A 58 20.98 -3.92 13.26
N ALA A 59 22.31 -3.97 13.24
CA ALA A 59 23.10 -2.82 12.86
C ALA A 59 24.32 -3.25 12.06
N HIS A 60 24.56 -2.56 10.95
CA HIS A 60 25.76 -2.77 10.14
C HIS A 60 26.35 -1.44 9.69
N PRO A 61 27.64 -1.15 10.00
CA PRO A 61 28.27 0.10 9.61
C PRO A 61 28.44 0.15 8.09
N HIS A 62 28.11 1.29 7.50
CA HIS A 62 28.21 1.47 6.05
C HIS A 62 29.62 1.86 5.57
N LYS A 63 30.52 2.25 6.50
CA LYS A 63 31.87 2.70 6.16
C LYS A 63 32.68 1.56 5.53
N GLY A 64 33.32 1.85 4.39
CA GLY A 64 34.13 0.87 3.66
C GLY A 64 33.37 -0.04 2.70
N LEU A 65 32.05 0.09 2.60
CA LEU A 65 31.21 -0.64 1.66
C LEU A 65 30.66 0.27 0.55
N SER A 66 30.44 -0.29 -0.64
CA SER A 66 29.61 0.38 -1.62
C SER A 66 28.17 0.51 -1.12
N ARG A 67 27.37 1.37 -1.74
CA ARG A 67 25.96 1.54 -1.39
C ARG A 67 25.21 0.20 -1.57
N GLU A 68 25.41 -0.43 -2.70
CA GLU A 68 24.76 -1.69 -3.08
C GLU A 68 25.12 -2.84 -2.13
N ALA A 69 26.41 -2.93 -1.73
CA ALA A 69 26.87 -3.99 -0.82
C ALA A 69 26.26 -3.83 0.57
N HIS A 70 26.22 -2.60 1.11
CA HIS A 70 25.57 -2.33 2.39
C HIS A 70 24.06 -2.57 2.32
N ASP A 71 23.42 -2.08 1.27
CA ASP A 71 21.96 -2.23 1.09
C ASP A 71 21.55 -3.71 0.94
N GLN A 72 22.40 -4.56 0.32
CA GLN A 72 22.15 -5.99 0.28
C GLN A 72 22.20 -6.62 1.69
N ILE A 73 23.15 -6.24 2.53
CA ILE A 73 23.24 -6.73 3.92
C ILE A 73 21.99 -6.31 4.72
N MET A 74 21.56 -5.06 4.57
CA MET A 74 20.33 -4.58 5.20
C MET A 74 19.10 -5.31 4.68
N HIS A 75 19.00 -5.54 3.36
CA HIS A 75 17.93 -6.29 2.75
C HIS A 75 17.82 -7.71 3.30
N ASP A 76 18.94 -8.42 3.39
CA ASP A 76 18.98 -9.79 3.89
C ASP A 76 18.51 -9.87 5.36
N ALA A 77 18.90 -8.90 6.19
CA ALA A 77 18.43 -8.80 7.56
C ALA A 77 16.93 -8.53 7.65
N ILE A 78 16.39 -7.63 6.82
CA ILE A 78 14.97 -7.30 6.78
C ILE A 78 14.15 -8.53 6.33
N VAL A 79 14.54 -9.17 5.23
CA VAL A 79 13.87 -10.38 4.74
C VAL A 79 13.95 -11.51 5.77
N GLY A 80 15.12 -11.70 6.41
CA GLY A 80 15.32 -12.69 7.46
C GLY A 80 14.44 -12.47 8.69
N SER A 81 13.98 -11.25 8.95
CA SER A 81 13.03 -10.94 10.02
C SER A 81 11.57 -11.28 9.68
N GLY A 82 11.29 -11.58 8.41
CA GLY A 82 9.93 -11.80 7.90
C GLY A 82 9.13 -10.52 7.69
N ALA A 83 9.78 -9.34 7.65
CA ALA A 83 9.10 -8.08 7.38
C ALA A 83 8.61 -7.98 5.92
N GLU A 84 7.42 -7.41 5.75
CA GLU A 84 6.73 -7.19 4.47
C GLU A 84 6.83 -5.73 4.01
N TYR A 85 7.07 -4.81 4.94
CA TYR A 85 7.21 -3.37 4.68
C TYR A 85 8.47 -2.82 5.33
N VAL A 86 9.03 -1.79 4.71
CA VAL A 86 10.17 -1.01 5.22
C VAL A 86 9.72 0.41 5.55
N VAL A 87 10.05 0.89 6.73
CA VAL A 87 9.67 2.20 7.24
C VAL A 87 10.93 3.00 7.56
N LEU A 88 11.19 4.07 6.80
CA LEU A 88 12.35 4.94 7.03
C LEU A 88 11.98 5.99 8.09
N ALA A 89 12.55 5.88 9.27
CA ALA A 89 12.30 6.79 10.40
C ALA A 89 13.56 7.58 10.78
N GLY A 90 13.95 8.51 9.90
CA GLY A 90 15.21 9.25 10.04
C GLY A 90 16.42 8.40 9.64
N TYR A 91 16.30 7.67 8.54
CA TYR A 91 17.41 6.95 7.91
C TYR A 91 18.18 7.88 6.98
N MET A 92 19.36 8.33 7.43
CA MET A 92 20.15 9.39 6.78
C MET A 92 21.13 8.84 5.73
N ARG A 93 20.73 7.82 4.98
CA ARG A 93 21.52 7.25 3.90
C ARG A 93 20.66 7.13 2.65
N ILE A 94 21.21 7.56 1.52
CA ILE A 94 20.57 7.35 0.21
C ILE A 94 20.66 5.86 -0.14
N LEU A 95 19.54 5.24 -0.38
CA LEU A 95 19.41 3.84 -0.79
C LEU A 95 19.77 3.68 -2.28
N SER A 96 20.23 2.50 -2.65
CA SER A 96 20.47 2.16 -4.06
C SER A 96 19.15 1.89 -4.79
N ASP A 97 19.12 2.15 -6.09
CA ASP A 97 17.96 1.86 -6.94
C ASP A 97 17.55 0.38 -6.87
N GLY A 98 18.53 -0.52 -6.71
CA GLY A 98 18.28 -1.95 -6.56
C GLY A 98 17.51 -2.29 -5.29
N PHE A 99 17.85 -1.62 -4.16
CA PHE A 99 17.12 -1.78 -2.91
C PHE A 99 15.71 -1.20 -3.03
N VAL A 100 15.58 0.02 -3.56
CA VAL A 100 14.29 0.69 -3.71
C VAL A 100 13.33 -0.14 -4.58
N ARG A 101 13.81 -0.68 -5.71
CA ARG A 101 12.98 -1.55 -6.57
C ARG A 101 12.51 -2.84 -5.89
N LYS A 102 13.31 -3.43 -5.01
CA LYS A 102 12.91 -4.64 -4.24
C LYS A 102 11.76 -4.37 -3.27
N TRP A 103 11.64 -3.12 -2.81
CA TRP A 103 10.63 -2.67 -1.85
C TRP A 103 9.63 -1.68 -2.46
N ALA A 104 9.47 -1.70 -3.78
CA ALA A 104 8.50 -0.84 -4.47
C ALA A 104 7.10 -1.04 -3.87
N ASP A 105 6.39 0.05 -3.61
CA ASP A 105 5.07 0.09 -2.95
C ASP A 105 5.03 -0.46 -1.50
N HIS A 106 6.18 -0.92 -0.97
CA HIS A 106 6.31 -1.47 0.39
C HIS A 106 7.30 -0.69 1.24
N MET A 107 7.73 0.50 0.79
CA MET A 107 8.66 1.33 1.54
C MET A 107 8.13 2.75 1.72
N LEU A 108 7.99 3.17 2.99
CA LEU A 108 7.51 4.49 3.38
C LEU A 108 8.60 5.33 4.01
N ASN A 109 8.54 6.64 3.79
CA ASN A 109 9.41 7.63 4.45
C ASN A 109 8.57 8.78 5.02
N ILE A 110 9.07 9.39 6.11
CA ILE A 110 8.61 10.68 6.62
C ILE A 110 9.63 11.75 6.24
N HIS A 111 9.18 12.82 5.61
CA HIS A 111 10.02 13.93 5.19
C HIS A 111 9.53 15.24 5.81
N PRO A 112 10.43 16.05 6.42
CA PRO A 112 10.05 17.24 7.17
C PRO A 112 9.80 18.47 6.28
N SER A 113 8.99 18.29 5.24
CA SER A 113 8.46 19.38 4.41
C SER A 113 7.12 19.01 3.79
N LEU A 114 6.40 20.00 3.26
CA LEU A 114 5.21 19.80 2.44
C LEU A 114 5.62 19.52 0.99
N LEU A 115 5.92 18.25 0.68
CA LEU A 115 6.30 17.83 -0.67
C LEU A 115 5.25 18.26 -1.71
N PRO A 116 5.66 18.67 -2.92
CA PRO A 116 7.01 18.56 -3.49
C PRO A 116 7.98 19.69 -3.11
N LYS A 117 7.62 20.60 -2.20
CA LYS A 117 8.54 21.66 -1.74
C LYS A 117 9.66 21.08 -0.88
N TYR A 118 10.84 21.64 -1.02
CA TYR A 118 12.00 21.39 -0.13
C TYR A 118 12.39 19.92 0.01
N LYS A 119 12.52 19.19 -1.12
CA LYS A 119 13.17 17.88 -1.15
C LYS A 119 14.60 17.96 -0.61
N GLY A 120 15.09 16.89 0.02
CA GLY A 120 16.44 16.80 0.58
C GLY A 120 16.58 17.48 1.94
N LEU A 121 17.74 18.09 2.18
CA LEU A 121 18.13 18.62 3.49
C LEU A 121 17.70 20.07 3.73
N ASP A 122 17.87 20.54 4.96
CA ASP A 122 17.68 21.92 5.42
C ASP A 122 16.29 22.49 5.17
N THR A 123 15.27 21.64 5.24
CA THR A 123 13.88 21.97 4.88
C THR A 123 13.30 23.11 5.72
N TYR A 124 13.57 23.13 7.02
CA TYR A 124 13.08 24.15 7.95
C TYR A 124 13.64 25.53 7.60
N GLN A 125 14.96 25.64 7.47
CA GLN A 125 15.63 26.90 7.15
C GLN A 125 15.18 27.41 5.78
N ARG A 126 15.09 26.52 4.79
CA ARG A 126 14.64 26.86 3.42
C ARG A 126 13.22 27.41 3.40
N ALA A 127 12.30 26.87 4.23
CA ALA A 127 10.94 27.37 4.35
C ALA A 127 10.89 28.76 5.01
N ILE A 128 11.70 28.98 6.06
CA ILE A 128 11.84 30.29 6.73
C ILE A 128 12.42 31.32 5.77
N ASP A 129 13.54 31.01 5.09
CA ASP A 129 14.22 31.92 4.16
C ASP A 129 13.34 32.30 2.96
N ALA A 130 12.45 31.38 2.53
CA ALA A 130 11.47 31.66 1.47
C ALA A 130 10.31 32.53 1.94
N GLY A 131 10.17 32.79 3.23
CA GLY A 131 9.06 33.57 3.80
C GLY A 131 7.71 32.85 3.73
N ASP A 132 7.73 31.51 3.67
CA ASP A 132 6.52 30.71 3.72
C ASP A 132 5.76 30.97 5.03
N LYS A 133 4.43 30.86 4.99
CA LYS A 133 3.57 31.01 6.17
C LYS A 133 3.34 29.69 6.90
N VAL A 134 3.51 28.60 6.16
CA VAL A 134 3.34 27.24 6.64
C VAL A 134 4.50 26.37 6.16
N ALA A 135 4.94 25.46 7.03
CA ALA A 135 5.79 24.32 6.74
C ALA A 135 5.01 23.05 7.09
N GLY A 136 5.69 21.92 7.28
CA GLY A 136 5.00 20.70 7.71
C GLY A 136 5.83 19.46 7.42
N CYS A 137 5.16 18.33 7.39
CA CYS A 137 5.76 17.04 7.05
C CYS A 137 4.89 16.23 6.09
N SER A 138 5.53 15.31 5.38
CA SER A 138 4.89 14.44 4.40
C SER A 138 5.29 12.99 4.65
N VAL A 139 4.33 12.08 4.68
CA VAL A 139 4.58 10.65 4.54
C VAL A 139 4.39 10.29 3.08
N HIS A 140 5.37 9.64 2.48
CA HIS A 140 5.36 9.28 1.06
C HIS A 140 5.94 7.89 0.82
N LEU A 141 5.62 7.29 -0.32
CA LEU A 141 6.30 6.10 -0.81
C LEU A 141 7.71 6.47 -1.30
N VAL A 142 8.65 5.57 -1.09
CA VAL A 142 10.02 5.79 -1.55
C VAL A 142 10.18 5.30 -2.98
N THR A 143 10.70 6.17 -3.84
CA THR A 143 11.07 5.89 -5.23
C THR A 143 12.57 6.09 -5.43
N ALA A 144 13.08 5.80 -6.65
CA ALA A 144 14.49 6.01 -6.96
C ALA A 144 14.91 7.49 -6.89
N GLU A 145 13.99 8.39 -7.22
CA GLU A 145 14.18 9.83 -7.11
C GLU A 145 13.99 10.28 -5.65
N LEU A 146 14.92 11.12 -5.16
CA LEU A 146 14.93 11.59 -3.79
C LEU A 146 13.67 12.41 -3.46
N ASP A 147 12.91 11.95 -2.46
CA ASP A 147 11.70 12.60 -1.94
C ASP A 147 10.67 12.97 -3.02
N ASP A 148 10.55 12.12 -4.06
CA ASP A 148 9.68 12.35 -5.23
C ASP A 148 8.56 11.30 -5.40
N GLY A 149 8.47 10.36 -4.49
CA GLY A 149 7.44 9.33 -4.52
C GLY A 149 6.04 9.86 -4.16
N PRO A 150 4.99 9.08 -4.46
CA PRO A 150 3.61 9.43 -4.14
C PRO A 150 3.42 9.81 -2.67
N VAL A 151 2.87 11.01 -2.43
CA VAL A 151 2.53 11.49 -1.09
C VAL A 151 1.26 10.80 -0.59
N LEU A 152 1.35 10.18 0.57
CA LEU A 152 0.24 9.46 1.21
C LEU A 152 -0.57 10.38 2.14
N ALA A 153 0.14 11.21 2.92
CA ALA A 153 -0.46 12.18 3.83
C ALA A 153 0.50 13.32 4.15
N GLN A 154 -0.06 14.47 4.52
CA GLN A 154 0.69 15.67 4.94
C GLN A 154 0.02 16.33 6.13
N THR A 155 0.81 17.03 6.94
CA THR A 155 0.32 17.90 8.00
C THR A 155 1.01 19.26 7.93
N GLU A 156 0.22 20.32 7.91
CA GLU A 156 0.71 21.70 7.94
C GLU A 156 1.01 22.16 9.37
N VAL A 157 2.09 22.93 9.51
CA VAL A 157 2.53 23.58 10.75
C VAL A 157 2.81 25.04 10.45
N ALA A 158 2.18 25.96 11.18
CA ALA A 158 2.40 27.39 10.99
C ALA A 158 3.86 27.77 11.31
N ILE A 159 4.46 28.63 10.47
CA ILE A 159 5.72 29.31 10.75
C ILE A 159 5.41 30.60 11.50
N LEU A 160 5.94 30.74 12.72
CA LEU A 160 5.73 31.91 13.56
C LEU A 160 6.76 32.99 13.24
N PRO A 161 6.47 34.28 13.54
CA PRO A 161 7.38 35.39 13.21
C PRO A 161 8.78 35.27 13.81
N ASP A 162 8.90 34.64 14.99
CA ASP A 162 10.16 34.51 15.74
C ASP A 162 10.77 33.12 15.62
N ASP A 163 10.34 32.29 14.65
CA ASP A 163 10.88 30.97 14.46
C ASP A 163 12.29 31.02 13.87
N ASP A 164 13.11 30.14 14.43
CA ASP A 164 14.32 29.62 13.83
C ASP A 164 14.10 28.16 13.36
N ALA A 165 15.11 27.57 12.75
CA ALA A 165 15.05 26.21 12.26
C ALA A 165 14.78 25.19 13.39
N ASP A 166 15.31 25.40 14.59
CA ASP A 166 15.21 24.48 15.72
C ASP A 166 13.80 24.52 16.36
N SER A 167 13.23 25.72 16.52
CA SER A 167 11.89 25.89 17.05
C SER A 167 10.82 25.32 16.10
N LEU A 168 10.97 25.59 14.81
CA LEU A 168 10.10 25.02 13.76
C LEU A 168 10.23 23.51 13.68
N ALA A 169 11.48 22.97 13.68
CA ALA A 169 11.74 21.53 13.69
C ALA A 169 11.05 20.83 14.88
N SER A 170 11.12 21.43 16.07
CA SER A 170 10.50 20.86 17.29
C SER A 170 8.98 20.72 17.14
N ARG A 171 8.31 21.68 16.51
CA ARG A 171 6.85 21.62 16.26
C ARG A 171 6.51 20.64 15.14
N ILE A 172 7.29 20.60 14.06
CA ILE A 172 7.08 19.66 12.97
C ILE A 172 7.28 18.22 13.46
N LEU A 173 8.27 17.97 14.34
CA LEU A 173 8.49 16.66 14.93
C LEU A 173 7.27 16.13 15.70
N ILE A 174 6.54 17.00 16.39
CA ILE A 174 5.29 16.62 17.06
C ILE A 174 4.23 16.19 16.03
N ALA A 175 4.13 16.92 14.92
CA ALA A 175 3.22 16.56 13.83
C ALA A 175 3.62 15.24 13.15
N GLU A 176 4.92 15.00 12.95
CA GLU A 176 5.44 13.73 12.43
C GLU A 176 5.06 12.54 13.31
N HIS A 177 5.19 12.67 14.64
CA HIS A 177 4.85 11.60 15.59
C HIS A 177 3.36 11.23 15.57
N GLN A 178 2.50 12.13 15.14
CA GLN A 178 1.06 11.86 14.97
C GLN A 178 0.75 11.32 13.57
N LEU A 179 1.32 11.96 12.55
CA LEU A 179 1.05 11.66 11.15
C LEU A 179 1.57 10.27 10.74
N TYR A 180 2.82 9.96 11.10
CA TYR A 180 3.48 8.78 10.56
C TYR A 180 2.83 7.46 11.01
N PRO A 181 2.59 7.20 12.30
CA PRO A 181 1.92 5.97 12.74
C PRO A 181 0.52 5.82 12.16
N ALA A 182 -0.25 6.92 12.08
CA ALA A 182 -1.61 6.91 11.53
C ALA A 182 -1.61 6.59 10.03
N THR A 183 -0.72 7.23 9.25
CA THR A 183 -0.59 6.97 7.82
C THR A 183 -0.08 5.56 7.54
N LEU A 184 0.88 5.08 8.32
CA LEU A 184 1.38 3.71 8.21
C LEU A 184 0.27 2.70 8.45
N ALA A 185 -0.51 2.85 9.53
CA ALA A 185 -1.64 1.98 9.83
C ALA A 185 -2.67 1.95 8.70
N GLN A 186 -3.03 3.12 8.17
CA GLN A 186 -3.93 3.23 7.03
C GLN A 186 -3.37 2.56 5.77
N TYR A 187 -2.08 2.74 5.50
CA TYR A 187 -1.45 2.21 4.30
C TYR A 187 -1.35 0.69 4.32
N VAL A 188 -0.89 0.09 5.42
CA VAL A 188 -0.73 -1.37 5.51
C VAL A 188 -2.07 -2.11 5.58
N SER A 189 -3.13 -1.43 6.02
CA SER A 189 -4.50 -2.01 6.03
C SER A 189 -5.32 -1.67 4.77
N ARG A 190 -4.74 -0.95 3.80
CA ARG A 190 -5.46 -0.54 2.59
C ARG A 190 -6.06 -1.70 1.81
N GLU A 191 -5.38 -2.83 1.82
CA GLU A 191 -5.82 -4.04 1.10
C GLU A 191 -7.05 -4.71 1.72
N CYS A 192 -7.43 -4.31 2.96
CA CYS A 192 -8.69 -4.67 3.58
C CYS A 192 -9.74 -3.55 3.48
N ASN A 193 -9.38 -2.37 2.94
CA ASN A 193 -10.28 -1.24 2.81
C ASN A 193 -11.21 -1.41 1.60
N PRO A 194 -12.55 -1.42 1.79
CA PRO A 194 -13.50 -1.62 0.70
C PRO A 194 -13.38 -0.61 -0.43
N ASP A 195 -13.12 0.67 -0.11
CA ASP A 195 -13.03 1.74 -1.10
C ASP A 195 -11.76 1.58 -1.95
N TRP A 196 -10.65 1.21 -1.32
CA TRP A 196 -9.40 0.92 -2.02
C TRP A 196 -9.54 -0.31 -2.93
N ILE A 197 -10.12 -1.40 -2.42
CA ILE A 197 -10.39 -2.63 -3.19
C ILE A 197 -11.28 -2.30 -4.39
N LEU A 198 -12.36 -1.55 -4.17
CA LEU A 198 -13.25 -1.11 -5.24
C LEU A 198 -12.50 -0.31 -6.31
N GLN A 199 -11.60 0.60 -5.92
CA GLN A 199 -10.80 1.38 -6.87
C GLN A 199 -9.86 0.48 -7.68
N GLN A 200 -9.21 -0.51 -7.04
CA GLN A 200 -8.36 -1.48 -7.74
C GLN A 200 -9.13 -2.29 -8.79
N ILE A 201 -10.36 -2.70 -8.47
CA ILE A 201 -11.22 -3.41 -9.43
C ILE A 201 -11.66 -2.46 -10.55
N ARG A 202 -12.05 -1.22 -10.21
CA ARG A 202 -12.52 -0.21 -11.15
C ARG A 202 -11.48 0.08 -12.23
N ASP A 203 -10.24 0.32 -11.83
CA ASP A 203 -9.13 0.64 -12.74
C ASP A 203 -8.90 -0.50 -13.74
N ARG A 204 -8.91 -1.75 -13.28
CA ARG A 204 -8.73 -2.95 -14.12
C ARG A 204 -9.93 -3.23 -15.02
N ALA A 205 -11.13 -3.11 -14.48
CA ALA A 205 -12.34 -3.36 -15.25
C ALA A 205 -12.56 -2.32 -16.35
N LEU A 206 -12.31 -1.03 -16.06
CA LEU A 206 -12.47 0.06 -17.03
C LEU A 206 -11.35 0.08 -18.09
N ALA A 207 -10.22 -0.57 -17.86
CA ALA A 207 -9.19 -0.78 -18.87
C ALA A 207 -9.64 -1.76 -19.98
N LEU A 208 -10.67 -2.58 -19.74
CA LEU A 208 -11.23 -3.49 -20.75
C LEU A 208 -12.10 -2.73 -21.75
N ALA A 209 -12.01 -3.10 -23.03
CA ALA A 209 -12.65 -2.39 -24.13
C ALA A 209 -14.17 -2.24 -23.95
N GLU A 210 -14.69 -1.06 -24.24
CA GLU A 210 -16.12 -0.69 -24.14
C GLU A 210 -16.77 -1.06 -22.80
N THR A 211 -16.03 -0.98 -21.73
CA THR A 211 -16.53 -1.22 -20.36
C THR A 211 -17.06 0.07 -19.74
N HIS A 212 -18.20 -0.05 -19.06
CA HIS A 212 -18.85 1.02 -18.33
C HIS A 212 -19.24 0.55 -16.93
N GLU A 213 -18.99 1.37 -15.92
CA GLU A 213 -19.49 1.13 -14.56
C GLU A 213 -20.92 1.62 -14.42
N ARG A 214 -21.76 0.86 -13.75
CA ARG A 214 -23.12 1.24 -13.39
C ARG A 214 -23.53 0.57 -12.09
N LEU A 215 -24.23 1.32 -11.24
CA LEU A 215 -24.86 0.74 -10.05
C LEU A 215 -25.96 -0.26 -10.43
N SER A 216 -25.94 -1.41 -9.79
CA SER A 216 -26.95 -2.45 -9.89
C SER A 216 -27.30 -2.95 -8.49
N PHE A 217 -28.54 -2.77 -8.08
CA PHE A 217 -29.01 -3.09 -6.71
C PHE A 217 -28.16 -2.46 -5.59
N GLY A 218 -27.68 -1.23 -5.82
CA GLY A 218 -26.85 -0.49 -4.86
C GLY A 218 -25.36 -0.81 -4.88
N SER A 219 -24.93 -1.79 -5.69
CA SER A 219 -23.51 -2.17 -5.83
C SER A 219 -22.92 -1.75 -7.17
N PRO A 220 -21.64 -1.35 -7.24
CA PRO A 220 -20.94 -1.15 -8.49
C PRO A 220 -20.90 -2.44 -9.33
N GLY A 221 -21.15 -2.30 -10.62
CA GLY A 221 -21.05 -3.40 -11.58
C GLY A 221 -20.55 -2.90 -12.93
N TRP A 222 -19.81 -3.75 -13.63
CA TRP A 222 -19.19 -3.40 -14.91
C TRP A 222 -19.83 -4.15 -16.06
N ARG A 223 -20.15 -3.40 -17.11
CA ARG A 223 -20.86 -3.87 -18.29
C ARG A 223 -20.06 -3.63 -19.55
N VAL A 224 -20.22 -4.51 -20.54
CA VAL A 224 -19.61 -4.38 -21.87
C VAL A 224 -20.68 -4.37 -22.96
N GLY A 225 -20.45 -3.62 -24.04
CA GLY A 225 -21.31 -3.64 -25.23
C GLY A 225 -22.40 -2.57 -25.31
N GLY A 226 -22.10 -1.37 -24.83
CA GLY A 226 -22.91 -0.15 -24.96
C GLY A 226 -23.87 0.11 -23.80
N GLU A 227 -24.27 1.39 -23.66
CA GLU A 227 -25.02 1.89 -22.51
C GLU A 227 -26.41 1.25 -22.31
N LYS A 228 -27.15 0.96 -23.39
CA LYS A 228 -28.52 0.45 -23.28
C LYS A 228 -28.61 -1.07 -23.15
N ASN A 229 -27.79 -1.81 -23.90
CA ASN A 229 -27.92 -3.27 -24.04
C ASN A 229 -26.69 -4.04 -23.56
N GLY A 230 -25.73 -3.36 -22.89
CA GLY A 230 -24.52 -4.01 -22.36
C GLY A 230 -24.84 -5.06 -21.30
N LYS A 231 -24.02 -6.10 -21.26
CA LYS A 231 -24.13 -7.21 -20.31
C LYS A 231 -23.14 -7.04 -19.18
N TYR A 232 -23.56 -7.31 -17.95
CA TYR A 232 -22.67 -7.32 -16.80
C TYR A 232 -21.73 -8.51 -16.88
N PHE A 233 -20.46 -8.26 -16.57
CA PHE A 233 -19.43 -9.28 -16.44
C PHE A 233 -18.78 -9.30 -15.06
N ALA A 234 -18.92 -8.23 -14.26
CA ALA A 234 -18.42 -8.19 -12.91
C ALA A 234 -19.30 -7.34 -12.00
N TYR A 235 -19.32 -7.66 -10.70
CA TYR A 235 -19.92 -6.86 -9.64
C TYR A 235 -18.98 -6.81 -8.44
N PHE A 236 -18.91 -5.65 -7.80
CA PHE A 236 -18.34 -5.53 -6.47
C PHE A 236 -19.42 -5.82 -5.44
N THR A 237 -19.10 -6.57 -4.40
CA THR A 237 -20.02 -6.83 -3.29
C THR A 237 -19.33 -6.50 -1.97
N GLN A 238 -20.05 -5.80 -1.12
CA GLN A 238 -19.67 -5.52 0.25
C GLN A 238 -20.86 -5.79 1.14
N ARG A 239 -20.77 -6.82 1.98
CA ARG A 239 -21.83 -7.20 2.94
C ARG A 239 -23.21 -7.31 2.34
N LEU A 240 -23.33 -7.68 1.05
CA LEU A 240 -24.60 -7.86 0.39
C LEU A 240 -25.25 -9.17 0.83
N TYR A 241 -26.54 -9.09 1.16
CA TYR A 241 -27.39 -10.25 1.46
C TYR A 241 -26.96 -11.09 2.66
N GLY A 242 -26.26 -10.47 3.64
CA GLY A 242 -25.81 -11.16 4.86
C GLY A 242 -24.47 -11.89 4.70
N GLU A 243 -23.75 -11.62 3.64
CA GLU A 243 -22.36 -12.00 3.50
C GLU A 243 -21.48 -10.93 4.17
N GLU A 244 -20.55 -11.35 5.04
CA GLU A 244 -19.67 -10.41 5.78
C GLU A 244 -18.43 -10.03 4.99
N SER A 245 -18.14 -10.68 3.86
CA SER A 245 -16.94 -10.51 3.05
C SER A 245 -17.09 -9.46 1.94
N ILE A 246 -15.96 -8.85 1.60
CA ILE A 246 -15.81 -8.05 0.38
C ILE A 246 -15.43 -9.00 -0.76
N GLY A 247 -16.11 -8.91 -1.90
CA GLY A 247 -15.88 -9.82 -3.00
C GLY A 247 -16.04 -9.20 -4.37
N LEU A 248 -15.41 -9.84 -5.35
CA LEU A 248 -15.62 -9.63 -6.77
C LEU A 248 -16.43 -10.81 -7.32
N LEU A 249 -17.60 -10.52 -7.88
CA LEU A 249 -18.41 -11.50 -8.58
C LEU A 249 -18.02 -11.48 -10.05
N VAL A 250 -17.70 -12.65 -10.59
CA VAL A 250 -17.35 -12.86 -12.00
C VAL A 250 -18.09 -14.08 -12.56
N LYS A 251 -18.22 -14.16 -13.87
CA LYS A 251 -18.92 -15.25 -14.53
C LYS A 251 -17.94 -16.37 -14.86
N THR A 252 -18.36 -17.62 -14.62
CA THR A 252 -17.64 -18.83 -15.03
C THR A 252 -18.21 -19.36 -16.35
N SER A 253 -17.47 -20.27 -16.99
CA SER A 253 -17.90 -20.94 -18.23
C SER A 253 -19.09 -21.88 -18.01
N GLY A 254 -19.35 -22.28 -16.76
CA GLY A 254 -20.46 -23.14 -16.39
C GLY A 254 -20.35 -23.76 -15.00
N PRO A 255 -21.31 -24.65 -14.66
CA PRO A 255 -21.35 -25.28 -13.34
C PRO A 255 -20.12 -26.11 -12.98
N ASP A 256 -19.48 -26.73 -13.96
CA ASP A 256 -18.33 -27.61 -13.73
C ASP A 256 -17.10 -26.77 -13.31
N GLU A 257 -16.84 -25.62 -13.98
CA GLU A 257 -15.76 -24.70 -13.58
C GLU A 257 -16.06 -24.09 -12.21
N GLN A 258 -17.32 -23.71 -11.96
CA GLN A 258 -17.73 -23.18 -10.66
C GLN A 258 -17.48 -24.21 -9.54
N ALA A 259 -17.88 -25.48 -9.73
CA ALA A 259 -17.66 -26.54 -8.76
C ALA A 259 -16.17 -26.83 -8.54
N ALA A 260 -15.38 -26.81 -9.61
CA ALA A 260 -13.92 -27.01 -9.52
C ALA A 260 -13.25 -25.91 -8.68
N LEU A 261 -13.60 -24.64 -8.86
CA LEU A 261 -13.07 -23.52 -8.11
C LEU A 261 -13.44 -23.58 -6.63
N LEU A 262 -14.73 -23.86 -6.33
CA LEU A 262 -15.22 -24.01 -4.95
C LEU A 262 -14.55 -25.19 -4.22
N GLY A 263 -14.17 -26.24 -4.95
CA GLY A 263 -13.45 -27.39 -4.40
C GLY A 263 -11.95 -27.17 -4.25
N ALA A 264 -11.36 -26.35 -5.11
CA ALA A 264 -9.92 -26.09 -5.12
C ALA A 264 -9.50 -25.16 -3.98
N ASP A 265 -10.25 -24.07 -3.73
CA ASP A 265 -9.94 -23.09 -2.70
C ASP A 265 -11.24 -22.48 -2.13
N PRO A 266 -11.85 -23.12 -1.13
CA PRO A 266 -13.07 -22.64 -0.50
C PRO A 266 -12.87 -21.39 0.38
N ASP A 267 -11.63 -21.05 0.72
CA ASP A 267 -11.32 -19.83 1.46
C ASP A 267 -11.29 -18.61 0.51
N LEU A 268 -10.88 -18.80 -0.73
CA LEU A 268 -10.85 -17.77 -1.75
C LEU A 268 -12.18 -17.63 -2.49
N TYR A 269 -12.82 -18.75 -2.86
CA TYR A 269 -14.01 -18.74 -3.68
C TYR A 269 -15.28 -19.12 -2.91
N TYR A 270 -16.39 -18.47 -3.22
CA TYR A 270 -17.69 -18.85 -2.69
C TYR A 270 -18.81 -18.65 -3.72
N SER A 271 -19.92 -19.36 -3.54
CA SER A 271 -21.10 -19.25 -4.41
C SER A 271 -21.97 -18.08 -3.96
N PRO A 272 -22.15 -17.03 -4.75
CA PRO A 272 -22.99 -15.90 -4.37
C PRO A 272 -24.47 -16.31 -4.33
N LYS A 273 -25.17 -15.90 -3.27
CA LYS A 273 -26.54 -16.36 -2.91
C LYS A 273 -27.58 -16.31 -4.03
N PHE A 274 -27.56 -15.27 -4.86
CA PHE A 274 -28.54 -15.08 -5.93
C PHE A 274 -28.01 -15.38 -7.32
N LEU A 275 -26.74 -15.17 -7.57
CA LEU A 275 -26.11 -15.31 -8.88
C LEU A 275 -25.41 -16.67 -9.06
N GLY A 276 -25.15 -17.41 -8.00
CA GLY A 276 -24.45 -18.70 -8.05
C GLY A 276 -25.11 -19.70 -9.01
N LYS A 277 -26.43 -19.82 -8.98
CA LYS A 277 -27.20 -20.72 -9.89
C LYS A 277 -27.10 -20.32 -11.38
N SER A 278 -26.64 -19.11 -11.67
CA SER A 278 -26.48 -18.58 -13.04
C SER A 278 -25.03 -18.63 -13.52
N GLY A 279 -24.17 -19.41 -12.85
CA GLY A 279 -22.76 -19.59 -13.20
C GLY A 279 -21.86 -18.43 -12.79
N TRP A 280 -22.21 -17.73 -11.72
CA TRP A 280 -21.35 -16.70 -11.12
C TRP A 280 -20.63 -17.25 -9.90
N ILE A 281 -19.38 -16.84 -9.73
CA ILE A 281 -18.56 -17.12 -8.55
C ILE A 281 -18.14 -15.81 -7.92
N ALA A 282 -17.94 -15.81 -6.61
CA ALA A 282 -17.40 -14.70 -5.89
C ALA A 282 -15.98 -15.03 -5.42
N ILE A 283 -15.08 -14.07 -5.56
CA ILE A 283 -13.68 -14.11 -5.10
C ILE A 283 -13.58 -13.19 -3.89
N ARG A 284 -13.09 -13.70 -2.75
CA ARG A 284 -12.87 -12.90 -1.53
C ARG A 284 -11.68 -11.97 -1.72
N LEU A 285 -11.83 -10.72 -1.27
CA LEU A 285 -10.84 -9.67 -1.44
C LEU A 285 -10.42 -8.98 -0.12
N ASP A 286 -11.07 -9.30 0.98
CA ASP A 286 -10.81 -8.74 2.31
C ASP A 286 -9.81 -9.57 3.14
N THR A 287 -9.02 -10.40 2.49
CA THR A 287 -7.99 -11.22 3.13
C THR A 287 -6.67 -10.48 3.37
N GLY A 288 -6.52 -9.25 2.82
CA GLY A 288 -5.28 -8.47 2.87
C GLY A 288 -4.16 -9.00 1.97
N ARG A 289 -4.46 -9.96 1.08
CA ARG A 289 -3.49 -10.61 0.17
C ARG A 289 -4.14 -10.96 -1.17
N ALA A 290 -4.88 -10.01 -1.74
CA ALA A 290 -5.51 -10.24 -3.04
C ALA A 290 -4.44 -10.33 -4.14
N ASP A 291 -4.45 -11.42 -4.90
CA ASP A 291 -3.65 -11.56 -6.12
C ASP A 291 -4.32 -10.76 -7.25
N TRP A 292 -3.79 -9.58 -7.51
CA TRP A 292 -4.37 -8.64 -8.48
C TRP A 292 -4.16 -9.07 -9.93
N ASP A 293 -3.17 -9.91 -10.23
CA ASP A 293 -2.98 -10.50 -11.55
C ASP A 293 -4.06 -11.55 -11.80
N HIS A 294 -4.32 -12.41 -10.81
CA HIS A 294 -5.42 -13.36 -10.82
C HIS A 294 -6.80 -12.67 -10.97
N ILE A 295 -7.00 -11.55 -10.27
CA ILE A 295 -8.23 -10.74 -10.40
C ILE A 295 -8.37 -10.17 -11.82
N SER A 296 -7.28 -9.66 -12.40
CA SER A 296 -7.26 -9.15 -13.77
C SER A 296 -7.62 -10.24 -14.79
N ASP A 297 -7.08 -11.43 -14.62
CA ASP A 297 -7.39 -12.60 -15.45
C ASP A 297 -8.88 -12.96 -15.39
N TRP A 298 -9.45 -12.97 -14.18
CA TRP A 298 -10.87 -13.26 -14.02
C TRP A 298 -11.78 -12.18 -14.60
N LEU A 299 -11.43 -10.91 -14.45
CA LEU A 299 -12.13 -9.82 -15.10
C LEU A 299 -12.10 -9.98 -16.62
N GLY A 300 -10.94 -10.28 -17.20
CA GLY A 300 -10.75 -10.54 -18.62
C GLY A 300 -11.57 -11.73 -19.13
N LYS A 301 -11.50 -12.88 -18.45
CA LYS A 301 -12.28 -14.08 -18.77
C LYS A 301 -13.78 -13.82 -18.72
N SER A 302 -14.26 -13.23 -17.64
CA SER A 302 -15.68 -12.92 -17.48
C SER A 302 -16.18 -11.92 -18.53
N TRP A 303 -15.36 -10.91 -18.85
CA TRP A 303 -15.64 -9.95 -19.92
C TRP A 303 -15.76 -10.66 -21.29
N GLN A 304 -14.83 -11.55 -21.64
CA GLN A 304 -14.85 -12.30 -22.90
C GLN A 304 -16.12 -13.12 -23.07
N MET A 305 -16.64 -13.71 -21.99
CA MET A 305 -17.87 -14.53 -22.02
C MET A 305 -19.13 -13.76 -22.40
N VAL A 306 -19.17 -12.46 -22.13
CA VAL A 306 -20.37 -11.66 -22.37
C VAL A 306 -20.19 -10.56 -23.42
N ALA A 307 -18.94 -10.28 -23.80
CA ALA A 307 -18.61 -9.26 -24.78
C ALA A 307 -19.22 -9.57 -26.18
N PRO A 308 -19.62 -8.54 -26.93
CA PRO A 308 -20.03 -8.70 -28.32
C PRO A 308 -18.92 -9.37 -29.16
N LYS A 309 -19.32 -10.30 -30.05
CA LYS A 309 -18.37 -11.04 -30.90
C LYS A 309 -17.40 -10.16 -31.70
N ARG A 310 -17.77 -8.93 -32.04
CA ARG A 310 -16.86 -7.98 -32.71
C ARG A 310 -15.66 -7.62 -31.87
N LEU A 311 -15.83 -7.45 -30.55
CA LEU A 311 -14.75 -7.09 -29.62
C LEU A 311 -13.82 -8.28 -29.36
N THR A 312 -14.38 -9.48 -29.13
CA THR A 312 -13.56 -10.68 -28.92
C THR A 312 -12.73 -11.05 -30.14
N LYS A 313 -13.25 -10.81 -31.36
CA LYS A 313 -12.49 -11.01 -32.60
C LYS A 313 -11.34 -10.00 -32.77
N MET A 314 -11.54 -8.75 -32.37
CA MET A 314 -10.47 -7.73 -32.44
C MET A 314 -9.29 -8.08 -31.53
N ILE A 315 -9.58 -8.56 -30.30
CA ILE A 315 -8.53 -8.97 -29.36
C ILE A 315 -7.78 -10.21 -29.91
N ALA A 316 -8.49 -11.22 -30.38
CA ALA A 316 -7.86 -12.42 -30.94
C ALA A 316 -6.95 -12.14 -32.17
N ILE A 317 -7.17 -11.02 -32.87
CA ILE A 317 -6.29 -10.58 -33.95
C ILE A 317 -5.07 -9.85 -33.36
N ALA A 318 -5.26 -9.02 -32.33
CA ALA A 318 -4.15 -8.29 -31.70
C ALA A 318 -3.15 -9.21 -30.99
N ASP A 319 -3.60 -10.34 -30.42
CA ASP A 319 -2.75 -11.34 -29.76
C ASP A 319 -1.91 -12.19 -30.75
N GLN A 320 -2.09 -12.00 -32.08
CA GLN A 320 -1.33 -12.70 -33.12
C GLN A 320 -0.12 -11.90 -33.67
N PHE A 321 0.06 -10.67 -33.20
CA PHE A 321 1.14 -9.76 -33.59
C PHE A 321 1.96 -9.31 -32.37
#